data_07cb4c9a76472767d4fa1f9eeb6b19dd
#
_entry.id   07cb4c9a76472767d4fa1f9eeb6b19dd
#
_cell.length_a   1.000
_cell.length_b   1.000
_cell.length_c   1.000
_cell.angle_alpha   90.00
_cell.angle_beta   90.00
_cell.angle_gamma   90.00
#
_symmetry.space_group_name_H-M   'P 1'
#
loop_
_entity.id
_entity.type
_entity.pdbx_description
1 polymer ?
#
loop_
_entity_poly.entity_id
_entity_poly.type
_entity_poly.pdbx_seq_one_letter_code
_entity_poly.pdbx_strand_id
1 'polypeptide(L)'
;MKRSLHQVFMAITLISASFFSQAAETQTSTWQHIKQTGELRIGVAQGEPWYFKNPSTGEWDGIGYNIGKELAKDLGVKLVTVETTWGNAIAALQTGQIDTMLVLDPTEERKKAVDFPEQPFFWYAQGVLIRDGIAVTNWDDLNREDVKIGVTLGSSPDLILTKRLPKAQLVRFPNMDEGVAAFYAGRVDALSYFHPALALQQAKVGKGNLILPKPIIEVSTSGAIRKETDQTFHNFLNDEFAKLYKSGKTQHYYEQALKLRGVDVSKVPSVIKEDWK
;
A
#
# COMPACT_ATOMS: atom_id res chain seq x y z
N MET A 1 -5.41 56.21 -78.12
CA MET A 1 -6.73 55.69 -77.80
C MET A 1 -6.62 54.14 -77.63
N LYS A 2 -6.44 53.58 -76.44
CA LYS A 2 -6.53 52.18 -76.17
C LYS A 2 -7.09 52.05 -74.73
N ARG A 3 -8.29 51.48 -74.60
CA ARG A 3 -8.95 51.18 -73.38
C ARG A 3 -8.39 49.82 -72.90
N SER A 4 -7.87 49.77 -71.72
CA SER A 4 -7.43 48.58 -71.03
C SER A 4 -8.53 48.12 -70.08
N LEU A 5 -9.02 46.90 -70.28
CA LEU A 5 -9.98 46.18 -69.42
C LEU A 5 -9.23 45.60 -68.27
N HIS A 6 -9.55 45.98 -67.00
CA HIS A 6 -9.07 45.31 -65.83
C HIS A 6 -10.09 44.23 -65.42
N GLN A 7 -9.70 42.99 -65.57
CA GLN A 7 -10.43 41.83 -64.96
C GLN A 7 -10.06 41.74 -63.50
N VAL A 8 -11.05 41.86 -62.63
CA VAL A 8 -10.96 41.56 -61.21
C VAL A 8 -11.19 40.11 -61.03
N PHE A 9 -10.13 39.36 -60.65
CA PHE A 9 -10.22 37.97 -60.15
C PHE A 9 -10.57 37.99 -58.71
N MET A 10 -11.79 37.57 -58.36
CA MET A 10 -12.25 37.38 -57.00
C MET A 10 -11.87 35.96 -56.59
N ALA A 11 -10.76 35.78 -55.80
CA ALA A 11 -10.35 34.54 -55.25
C ALA A 11 -11.21 34.24 -54.01
N ILE A 12 -12.08 33.25 -54.16
CA ILE A 12 -12.86 32.67 -53.04
C ILE A 12 -11.93 31.69 -52.29
N THR A 13 -11.39 32.10 -51.13
CA THR A 13 -10.62 31.25 -50.25
C THR A 13 -11.61 30.42 -49.39
N LEU A 14 -11.81 29.15 -49.76
CA LEU A 14 -12.49 28.17 -48.89
C LEU A 14 -11.60 27.90 -47.68
N ILE A 15 -11.95 28.46 -46.55
CA ILE A 15 -11.39 28.04 -45.26
C ILE A 15 -12.06 26.74 -44.85
N SER A 16 -11.43 25.61 -45.14
CA SER A 16 -11.80 24.32 -44.60
C SER A 16 -11.43 24.31 -43.09
N ALA A 17 -12.39 24.63 -42.25
CA ALA A 17 -12.27 24.44 -40.81
C ALA A 17 -12.27 22.93 -40.53
N SER A 18 -11.08 22.34 -40.46
CA SER A 18 -10.89 20.99 -39.95
C SER A 18 -11.20 20.99 -38.45
N PHE A 19 -12.41 20.61 -38.10
CA PHE A 19 -12.73 20.24 -36.73
C PHE A 19 -11.90 18.98 -36.37
N PHE A 20 -10.72 19.19 -35.78
CA PHE A 20 -10.07 18.17 -35.01
C PHE A 20 -11.00 17.88 -33.82
N SER A 21 -11.88 16.90 -33.99
CA SER A 21 -12.54 16.26 -32.85
C SER A 21 -11.43 15.58 -32.08
N GLN A 22 -10.95 16.25 -31.05
CA GLN A 22 -10.11 15.67 -30.03
C GLN A 22 -11.04 14.70 -29.27
N ALA A 23 -11.16 13.47 -29.81
CA ALA A 23 -11.70 12.37 -29.04
C ALA A 23 -10.80 12.30 -27.80
N ALA A 24 -11.30 12.76 -26.65
CA ALA A 24 -10.68 12.44 -25.39
C ALA A 24 -10.54 10.93 -25.39
N GLU A 25 -9.32 10.40 -25.47
CA GLU A 25 -9.05 8.99 -25.24
C GLU A 25 -9.67 8.68 -23.88
N THR A 26 -10.82 8.03 -23.90
CA THR A 26 -11.42 7.51 -22.68
C THR A 26 -10.46 6.46 -22.17
N GLN A 27 -9.66 6.84 -21.18
CA GLN A 27 -8.69 5.95 -20.58
C GLN A 27 -9.43 4.67 -20.16
N THR A 28 -9.02 3.54 -20.71
CA THR A 28 -9.60 2.22 -20.42
C THR A 28 -9.66 2.03 -18.91
N SER A 29 -10.81 1.67 -18.35
CA SER A 29 -10.95 1.43 -16.92
C SER A 29 -10.09 0.23 -16.49
N THR A 30 -9.73 0.22 -15.20
CA THR A 30 -8.96 -0.90 -14.62
C THR A 30 -9.69 -2.23 -14.83
N TRP A 31 -11.02 -2.25 -14.66
CA TRP A 31 -11.82 -3.44 -14.92
C TRP A 31 -11.72 -3.93 -16.38
N GLN A 32 -11.88 -3.01 -17.33
CA GLN A 32 -11.77 -3.33 -18.74
C GLN A 32 -10.36 -3.81 -19.10
N HIS A 33 -9.33 -3.16 -18.57
CA HIS A 33 -7.95 -3.57 -18.75
C HIS A 33 -7.72 -5.02 -18.28
N ILE A 34 -8.14 -5.36 -17.06
CA ILE A 34 -8.02 -6.72 -16.50
C ILE A 34 -8.75 -7.75 -17.41
N LYS A 35 -9.97 -7.43 -17.87
CA LYS A 35 -10.74 -8.34 -18.73
C LYS A 35 -10.14 -8.50 -20.10
N GLN A 36 -9.55 -7.47 -20.68
CA GLN A 36 -8.92 -7.51 -22.01
C GLN A 36 -7.58 -8.25 -21.99
N THR A 37 -6.78 -8.05 -20.95
CA THR A 37 -5.44 -8.64 -20.83
C THR A 37 -5.45 -10.05 -20.23
N GLY A 38 -6.50 -10.39 -19.46
CA GLY A 38 -6.54 -11.61 -18.67
C GLY A 38 -5.52 -11.60 -17.51
N GLU A 39 -5.09 -10.42 -17.06
CA GLU A 39 -4.09 -10.25 -15.98
C GLU A 39 -4.58 -9.29 -14.91
N LEU A 40 -4.30 -9.62 -13.64
CA LEU A 40 -4.42 -8.73 -12.50
C LEU A 40 -3.01 -8.36 -12.04
N ARG A 41 -2.62 -7.09 -12.18
CA ARG A 41 -1.30 -6.58 -11.77
C ARG A 41 -1.39 -6.01 -10.36
N ILE A 42 -0.74 -6.67 -9.40
CA ILE A 42 -0.65 -6.15 -8.04
C ILE A 42 0.74 -5.56 -7.76
N GLY A 43 0.77 -4.42 -7.09
CA GLY A 43 2.01 -3.88 -6.54
C GLY A 43 2.49 -4.74 -5.36
N VAL A 44 3.79 -5.03 -5.30
CA VAL A 44 4.42 -5.74 -4.19
C VAL A 44 5.59 -4.92 -3.66
N ALA A 45 5.61 -4.69 -2.34
CA ALA A 45 6.67 -3.94 -1.66
C ALA A 45 7.27 -4.81 -0.56
N GLN A 46 8.59 -5.06 -0.63
CA GLN A 46 9.29 -5.90 0.34
C GLN A 46 8.98 -5.45 1.78
N GLY A 47 8.52 -6.37 2.60
CA GLY A 47 8.19 -6.15 4.01
C GLY A 47 7.34 -7.29 4.58
N GLU A 48 7.93 -8.09 5.48
CA GLU A 48 7.23 -9.18 6.17
C GLU A 48 6.27 -8.64 7.24
N PRO A 49 5.12 -9.29 7.45
CA PRO A 49 4.59 -10.49 6.79
C PRO A 49 3.74 -10.19 5.53
N TRP A 50 3.78 -8.96 5.01
CA TRP A 50 2.89 -8.47 3.96
C TRP A 50 3.26 -9.02 2.59
N TYR A 51 4.52 -8.80 2.19
CA TYR A 51 5.14 -9.27 0.96
C TYR A 51 6.58 -9.65 1.21
N PHE A 52 7.00 -10.82 0.82
CA PHE A 52 8.38 -11.27 0.93
C PHE A 52 8.69 -12.34 -0.11
N LYS A 53 9.97 -12.52 -0.42
CA LYS A 53 10.40 -13.67 -1.22
C LYS A 53 10.46 -14.90 -0.31
N ASN A 54 9.73 -15.95 -0.67
CA ASN A 54 9.78 -17.23 0.02
C ASN A 54 11.19 -17.83 -0.09
N PRO A 55 11.88 -18.10 1.01
CA PRO A 55 13.27 -18.53 0.97
C PRO A 55 13.49 -19.91 0.32
N SER A 56 12.44 -20.73 0.24
CA SER A 56 12.50 -22.06 -0.35
C SER A 56 12.25 -22.05 -1.86
N THR A 57 11.40 -21.15 -2.36
CA THR A 57 10.99 -21.09 -3.77
C THR A 57 11.55 -19.88 -4.52
N GLY A 58 11.95 -18.82 -3.81
CA GLY A 58 12.35 -17.54 -4.41
C GLY A 58 11.15 -16.70 -4.92
N GLU A 59 9.95 -17.22 -4.84
CA GLU A 59 8.74 -16.56 -5.30
C GLU A 59 8.15 -15.62 -4.26
N TRP A 60 7.29 -14.69 -4.67
CA TRP A 60 6.55 -13.84 -3.75
C TRP A 60 5.60 -14.64 -2.88
N ASP A 61 5.48 -14.25 -1.62
CA ASP A 61 4.59 -14.81 -0.61
C ASP A 61 4.17 -13.69 0.36
N GLY A 62 3.34 -14.02 1.33
CA GLY A 62 2.82 -13.08 2.32
C GLY A 62 1.34 -12.79 2.15
N ILE A 63 0.78 -12.04 3.12
CA ILE A 63 -0.66 -11.82 3.20
C ILE A 63 -1.19 -11.15 1.92
N GLY A 64 -0.57 -10.04 1.51
CA GLY A 64 -1.01 -9.30 0.33
C GLY A 64 -0.91 -10.11 -0.95
N TYR A 65 0.16 -10.90 -1.11
CA TYR A 65 0.32 -11.78 -2.26
C TYR A 65 -0.75 -12.87 -2.31
N ASN A 66 -1.03 -13.53 -1.18
CA ASN A 66 -2.02 -14.62 -1.11
C ASN A 66 -3.46 -14.10 -1.33
N ILE A 67 -3.79 -12.90 -0.82
CA ILE A 67 -5.05 -12.23 -1.17
C ILE A 67 -5.11 -11.93 -2.67
N GLY A 68 -4.03 -11.40 -3.26
CA GLY A 68 -3.95 -11.18 -4.70
C GLY A 68 -4.19 -12.44 -5.53
N LYS A 69 -3.70 -13.60 -5.07
CA LYS A 69 -3.98 -14.90 -5.70
C LYS A 69 -5.46 -15.27 -5.66
N GLU A 70 -6.15 -15.04 -4.53
CA GLU A 70 -7.59 -15.29 -4.44
C GLU A 70 -8.37 -14.36 -5.38
N LEU A 71 -8.03 -13.06 -5.39
CA LEU A 71 -8.67 -12.11 -6.30
C LEU A 71 -8.50 -12.50 -7.77
N ALA A 72 -7.30 -12.86 -8.18
CA ALA A 72 -7.02 -13.28 -9.56
C ALA A 72 -7.78 -14.56 -9.93
N LYS A 73 -7.87 -15.53 -8.99
CA LYS A 73 -8.65 -16.75 -9.14
C LYS A 73 -10.14 -16.45 -9.32
N ASP A 74 -10.71 -15.59 -8.48
CA ASP A 74 -12.15 -15.26 -8.53
C ASP A 74 -12.49 -14.42 -9.77
N LEU A 75 -11.53 -13.63 -10.29
CA LEU A 75 -11.63 -12.95 -11.60
C LEU A 75 -11.45 -13.89 -12.81
N GLY A 76 -10.86 -15.08 -12.60
CA GLY A 76 -10.49 -16.01 -13.67
C GLY A 76 -9.32 -15.50 -14.54
N VAL A 77 -8.36 -14.77 -13.94
CA VAL A 77 -7.23 -14.17 -14.64
C VAL A 77 -5.91 -14.57 -14.01
N LYS A 78 -4.80 -14.27 -14.69
CA LYS A 78 -3.45 -14.49 -14.18
C LYS A 78 -3.05 -13.37 -13.20
N LEU A 79 -2.43 -13.73 -12.08
CA LEU A 79 -1.78 -12.78 -11.19
C LEU A 79 -0.41 -12.36 -11.75
N VAL A 80 -0.17 -11.06 -11.80
CA VAL A 80 1.13 -10.46 -12.15
C VAL A 80 1.59 -9.57 -11.00
N THR A 81 2.83 -9.76 -10.53
CA THR A 81 3.43 -8.92 -9.49
C THR A 81 4.32 -7.86 -10.12
N VAL A 82 4.18 -6.62 -9.67
CA VAL A 82 5.00 -5.48 -10.08
C VAL A 82 5.71 -4.95 -8.84
N GLU A 83 7.04 -5.06 -8.82
CA GLU A 83 7.83 -4.57 -7.68
C GLU A 83 7.77 -3.04 -7.59
N THR A 84 7.47 -2.55 -6.40
CA THR A 84 7.36 -1.13 -6.09
C THR A 84 7.78 -0.87 -4.64
N THR A 85 7.57 0.34 -4.15
CA THR A 85 7.73 0.70 -2.73
C THR A 85 6.43 1.29 -2.20
N TRP A 86 6.28 1.33 -0.87
CA TRP A 86 5.12 1.98 -0.25
C TRP A 86 4.98 3.45 -0.65
N GLY A 87 6.11 4.15 -0.83
CA GLY A 87 6.14 5.54 -1.28
C GLY A 87 5.72 5.74 -2.74
N ASN A 88 6.04 4.78 -3.62
CA ASN A 88 5.76 4.87 -5.05
C ASN A 88 4.40 4.28 -5.45
N ALA A 89 3.73 3.55 -4.57
CA ALA A 89 2.49 2.83 -4.86
C ALA A 89 1.40 3.72 -5.45
N ILE A 90 1.26 4.95 -4.94
CA ILE A 90 0.26 5.91 -5.42
C ILE A 90 0.51 6.29 -6.88
N ALA A 91 1.75 6.63 -7.23
CA ALA A 91 2.11 6.97 -8.61
C ALA A 91 1.92 5.77 -9.56
N ALA A 92 2.29 4.56 -9.12
CA ALA A 92 2.10 3.34 -9.89
C ALA A 92 0.62 3.03 -10.19
N LEU A 93 -0.28 3.30 -9.22
CA LEU A 93 -1.74 3.20 -9.41
C LEU A 93 -2.24 4.25 -10.41
N GLN A 94 -1.87 5.52 -10.21
CA GLN A 94 -2.32 6.64 -11.05
C GLN A 94 -1.91 6.49 -12.52
N THR A 95 -0.70 5.97 -12.75
CA THR A 95 -0.18 5.73 -14.10
C THR A 95 -0.66 4.40 -14.72
N GLY A 96 -1.40 3.58 -13.96
CA GLY A 96 -1.86 2.28 -14.43
C GLY A 96 -0.76 1.23 -14.62
N GLN A 97 0.39 1.39 -13.95
CA GLN A 97 1.42 0.35 -13.89
C GLN A 97 0.95 -0.86 -13.09
N ILE A 98 0.16 -0.64 -12.05
CA ILE A 98 -0.51 -1.64 -11.25
C ILE A 98 -2.02 -1.38 -11.21
N ASP A 99 -2.79 -2.45 -11.08
CA ASP A 99 -4.25 -2.39 -10.98
C ASP A 99 -4.71 -2.17 -9.55
N THR A 100 -4.00 -2.75 -8.59
CA THR A 100 -4.21 -2.54 -7.16
C THR A 100 -2.93 -2.69 -6.36
N MET A 101 -2.86 -1.97 -5.23
CA MET A 101 -1.87 -2.18 -4.17
C MET A 101 -2.59 -2.64 -2.93
N LEU A 102 -2.47 -3.93 -2.62
CA LEU A 102 -3.05 -4.52 -1.40
C LEU A 102 -2.19 -4.17 -0.17
N VAL A 103 -2.77 -4.28 1.03
CA VAL A 103 -2.10 -3.88 2.28
C VAL A 103 -1.67 -2.41 2.25
N LEU A 104 -2.46 -1.57 1.58
CA LEU A 104 -2.26 -0.12 1.58
C LEU A 104 -3.34 0.55 2.43
N ASP A 105 -2.91 1.27 3.47
CA ASP A 105 -3.84 1.88 4.42
C ASP A 105 -4.49 3.13 3.82
N PRO A 106 -5.80 3.33 4.03
CA PRO A 106 -6.55 4.45 3.49
C PRO A 106 -6.33 5.75 4.30
N THR A 107 -5.08 6.27 4.31
CA THR A 107 -4.80 7.56 4.94
C THR A 107 -5.49 8.71 4.20
N GLU A 108 -5.75 9.82 4.90
CA GLU A 108 -6.43 10.97 4.30
C GLU A 108 -5.64 11.58 3.13
N GLU A 109 -4.31 11.52 3.15
CA GLU A 109 -3.48 11.91 2.00
C GLU A 109 -3.70 11.00 0.80
N ARG A 110 -3.68 9.68 1.03
CA ARG A 110 -3.82 8.69 -0.04
C ARG A 110 -5.21 8.74 -0.67
N LYS A 111 -6.26 8.92 0.13
CA LYS A 111 -7.65 9.10 -0.35
C LYS A 111 -7.83 10.29 -1.28
N LYS A 112 -6.98 11.32 -1.21
CA LYS A 112 -7.00 12.44 -2.16
C LYS A 112 -6.56 12.02 -3.55
N ALA A 113 -5.65 11.06 -3.66
CA ALA A 113 -4.97 10.69 -4.89
C ALA A 113 -5.48 9.38 -5.52
N VAL A 114 -5.93 8.44 -4.72
CA VAL A 114 -6.42 7.10 -5.12
C VAL A 114 -7.70 6.76 -4.39
N ASP A 115 -8.35 5.68 -4.78
CA ASP A 115 -9.59 5.21 -4.17
C ASP A 115 -9.37 3.93 -3.36
N PHE A 116 -10.28 3.65 -2.42
CA PHE A 116 -10.23 2.50 -1.53
C PHE A 116 -11.63 1.91 -1.35
N PRO A 117 -11.80 0.59 -1.49
CA PRO A 117 -13.00 -0.08 -1.03
C PRO A 117 -13.28 0.23 0.45
N GLU A 118 -14.55 0.34 0.81
CA GLU A 118 -14.98 0.66 2.19
C GLU A 118 -14.69 -0.48 3.15
N GLN A 119 -14.70 -1.73 2.65
CA GLN A 119 -14.44 -2.90 3.45
C GLN A 119 -12.93 -3.11 3.62
N PRO A 120 -12.39 -2.99 4.84
CA PRO A 120 -11.02 -3.42 5.09
C PRO A 120 -10.94 -4.94 5.04
N PHE A 121 -9.79 -5.47 4.67
CA PHE A 121 -9.62 -6.91 4.75
C PHE A 121 -8.87 -7.39 5.99
N PHE A 122 -8.27 -6.50 6.80
CA PHE A 122 -7.86 -6.75 8.19
C PHE A 122 -7.57 -5.46 8.98
N TRP A 123 -7.20 -5.63 10.26
CA TRP A 123 -6.86 -4.54 11.17
C TRP A 123 -5.54 -4.82 11.87
N TYR A 124 -4.84 -3.76 12.26
CA TYR A 124 -3.66 -3.82 13.10
C TYR A 124 -3.48 -2.54 13.94
N ALA A 125 -2.61 -2.61 14.94
CA ALA A 125 -2.23 -1.46 15.75
C ALA A 125 -0.80 -1.02 15.37
N GLN A 126 -0.58 0.29 15.29
CA GLN A 126 0.77 0.83 15.18
C GLN A 126 1.50 0.68 16.51
N GLY A 127 2.73 0.20 16.45
CA GLY A 127 3.58 -0.01 17.61
C GLY A 127 5.00 0.48 17.39
N VAL A 128 5.82 0.22 18.38
CA VAL A 128 7.27 0.41 18.31
C VAL A 128 7.98 -0.82 18.87
N LEU A 129 9.04 -1.23 18.21
CA LEU A 129 10.07 -2.08 18.79
C LEU A 129 11.14 -1.15 19.33
N ILE A 130 11.34 -1.12 20.66
CA ILE A 130 12.22 -0.17 21.32
C ILE A 130 13.36 -0.88 22.04
N ARG A 131 14.53 -0.25 22.07
CA ARG A 131 15.70 -0.79 22.75
C ARG A 131 15.51 -0.77 24.27
N ASP A 132 16.19 -1.70 24.93
CA ASP A 132 16.20 -1.76 26.38
C ASP A 132 16.70 -0.44 27.00
N GLY A 133 16.15 -0.07 28.15
CA GLY A 133 16.50 1.14 28.89
C GLY A 133 15.72 2.39 28.51
N ILE A 134 14.88 2.35 27.48
CA ILE A 134 13.98 3.46 27.13
C ILE A 134 12.56 3.08 27.54
N ALA A 135 12.02 3.80 28.54
CA ALA A 135 10.65 3.60 28.98
C ALA A 135 9.67 4.33 28.07
N VAL A 136 8.68 3.61 27.55
CA VAL A 136 7.61 4.16 26.69
C VAL A 136 6.27 3.63 27.16
N THR A 137 5.35 4.54 27.43
CA THR A 137 3.95 4.24 27.73
C THR A 137 3.02 4.93 26.72
N ASN A 138 3.38 6.14 26.35
CA ASN A 138 2.62 7.00 25.46
C ASN A 138 3.48 7.42 24.25
N TRP A 139 2.83 7.85 23.19
CA TRP A 139 3.54 8.38 22.01
C TRP A 139 4.39 9.61 22.33
N ASP A 140 3.95 10.43 23.29
CA ASP A 140 4.68 11.65 23.70
C ASP A 140 6.03 11.35 24.35
N ASP A 141 6.20 10.16 24.94
CA ASP A 141 7.48 9.71 25.51
C ASP A 141 8.57 9.58 24.43
N LEU A 142 8.15 9.40 23.16
CA LEU A 142 9.00 9.32 21.98
C LEU A 142 9.22 10.66 21.28
N ASN A 143 8.45 11.71 21.63
CA ASN A 143 8.48 13.01 20.96
C ASN A 143 9.62 13.91 21.49
N ARG A 144 10.85 13.46 21.36
CA ARG A 144 12.06 14.09 21.88
C ARG A 144 13.14 14.15 20.80
N GLU A 145 13.97 15.21 20.83
CA GLU A 145 15.04 15.43 19.85
C GLU A 145 16.18 14.40 19.93
N ASP A 146 16.36 13.77 21.09
CA ASP A 146 17.37 12.73 21.32
C ASP A 146 16.90 11.32 20.95
N VAL A 147 15.64 11.14 20.51
CA VAL A 147 15.07 9.85 20.11
C VAL A 147 15.05 9.71 18.61
N LYS A 148 15.74 8.68 18.10
CA LYS A 148 15.76 8.30 16.69
C LYS A 148 14.81 7.13 16.44
N ILE A 149 13.80 7.36 15.60
CA ILE A 149 12.79 6.36 15.26
C ILE A 149 12.94 5.97 13.79
N GLY A 150 13.26 4.70 13.54
CA GLY A 150 13.26 4.15 12.18
C GLY A 150 11.83 3.97 11.66
N VAL A 151 11.57 4.39 10.43
CA VAL A 151 10.32 4.17 9.71
C VAL A 151 10.59 3.80 8.27
N THR A 152 9.67 3.09 7.62
CA THR A 152 9.76 2.86 6.18
C THR A 152 9.21 4.06 5.43
N LEU A 153 9.99 4.63 4.52
CA LEU A 153 9.64 5.83 3.75
C LEU A 153 8.28 5.67 3.05
N GLY A 154 7.39 6.63 3.26
CA GLY A 154 6.06 6.68 2.64
C GLY A 154 5.07 5.63 3.16
N SER A 155 5.43 4.84 4.17
CA SER A 155 4.49 3.94 4.85
C SER A 155 3.51 4.74 5.73
N SER A 156 2.37 4.12 6.11
CA SER A 156 1.45 4.80 7.03
C SER A 156 2.07 5.12 8.39
N PRO A 157 2.91 4.29 9.03
CA PRO A 157 3.67 4.69 10.20
C PRO A 157 4.51 5.95 10.02
N ASP A 158 5.21 6.11 8.89
CA ASP A 158 5.94 7.34 8.56
C ASP A 158 5.01 8.56 8.50
N LEU A 159 3.91 8.45 7.77
CA LEU A 159 2.95 9.55 7.60
C LEU A 159 2.29 9.96 8.93
N ILE A 160 1.95 8.99 9.77
CA ILE A 160 1.33 9.22 11.07
C ILE A 160 2.34 9.87 12.03
N LEU A 161 3.55 9.31 12.15
CA LEU A 161 4.54 9.80 13.11
C LEU A 161 5.13 11.15 12.72
N THR A 162 5.25 11.46 11.42
CA THR A 162 5.66 12.78 10.94
C THR A 162 4.78 13.90 11.51
N LYS A 163 3.48 13.64 11.66
CA LYS A 163 2.53 14.62 12.22
C LYS A 163 2.49 14.57 13.75
N ARG A 164 2.59 13.36 14.32
CA ARG A 164 2.38 13.15 15.75
C ARG A 164 3.58 13.45 16.59
N LEU A 165 4.80 13.22 16.06
CA LEU A 165 6.07 13.34 16.81
C LEU A 165 7.00 14.37 16.14
N PRO A 166 6.63 15.66 16.10
CA PRO A 166 7.38 16.67 15.35
C PRO A 166 8.79 16.97 15.91
N LYS A 167 9.08 16.57 17.17
CA LYS A 167 10.40 16.73 17.79
C LYS A 167 11.30 15.51 17.60
N ALA A 168 10.74 14.32 17.38
CA ALA A 168 11.52 13.11 17.21
C ALA A 168 12.29 13.11 15.89
N GLN A 169 13.45 12.46 15.88
CA GLN A 169 14.22 12.25 14.66
C GLN A 169 13.71 11.01 13.91
N LEU A 170 12.87 11.21 12.88
CA LEU A 170 12.43 10.12 12.01
C LEU A 170 13.51 9.78 10.97
N VAL A 171 14.11 8.60 11.10
CA VAL A 171 15.08 8.06 10.15
C VAL A 171 14.34 7.16 9.17
N ARG A 172 14.29 7.59 7.90
CA ARG A 172 13.51 6.92 6.85
C ARG A 172 14.36 5.94 6.08
N PHE A 173 13.88 4.71 5.97
CA PHE A 173 14.53 3.64 5.22
C PHE A 173 13.70 3.28 3.98
N PRO A 174 14.32 2.87 2.87
CA PRO A 174 13.59 2.49 1.65
C PRO A 174 12.63 1.31 1.86
N ASN A 175 12.99 0.40 2.77
CA ASN A 175 12.21 -0.78 3.11
C ASN A 175 12.35 -1.12 4.60
N MET A 176 11.52 -2.06 5.07
CA MET A 176 11.50 -2.46 6.47
C MET A 176 12.79 -3.18 6.89
N ASP A 177 13.37 -4.00 6.02
CA ASP A 177 14.55 -4.82 6.35
C ASP A 177 15.77 -3.96 6.68
N GLU A 178 15.96 -2.84 5.96
CA GLU A 178 17.01 -1.86 6.28
C GLU A 178 16.74 -1.15 7.62
N GLY A 179 15.48 -0.83 7.92
CA GLY A 179 15.07 -0.27 9.20
C GLY A 179 15.36 -1.23 10.36
N VAL A 180 15.01 -2.51 10.17
CA VAL A 180 15.29 -3.60 11.12
C VAL A 180 16.79 -3.76 11.35
N ALA A 181 17.58 -3.80 10.29
CA ALA A 181 19.05 -3.87 10.39
C ALA A 181 19.63 -2.65 11.12
N ALA A 182 19.09 -1.45 10.88
CA ALA A 182 19.51 -0.23 11.58
C ALA A 182 19.17 -0.27 13.07
N PHE A 183 18.00 -0.80 13.44
CA PHE A 183 17.59 -0.95 14.84
C PHE A 183 18.51 -1.92 15.58
N TYR A 184 18.76 -3.09 15.03
CA TYR A 184 19.66 -4.07 15.67
C TYR A 184 21.13 -3.63 15.72
N ALA A 185 21.55 -2.81 14.77
CA ALA A 185 22.87 -2.16 14.78
C ALA A 185 22.96 -0.96 15.75
N GLY A 186 21.88 -0.58 16.40
CA GLY A 186 21.83 0.56 17.34
C GLY A 186 21.91 1.93 16.67
N ARG A 187 21.62 2.02 15.36
CA ARG A 187 21.59 3.30 14.62
C ARG A 187 20.32 4.11 14.88
N VAL A 188 19.24 3.44 15.29
CA VAL A 188 18.01 4.04 15.78
C VAL A 188 17.62 3.45 17.12
N ASP A 189 16.87 4.20 17.92
CA ASP A 189 16.45 3.81 19.27
C ASP A 189 15.17 2.99 19.28
N ALA A 190 14.32 3.26 18.31
CA ALA A 190 13.08 2.54 18.08
C ALA A 190 12.89 2.26 16.60
N LEU A 191 12.10 1.21 16.28
CA LEU A 191 11.57 0.95 14.95
C LEU A 191 10.04 0.99 15.05
N SER A 192 9.39 1.90 14.33
CA SER A 192 7.94 1.95 14.31
C SER A 192 7.37 1.27 13.08
N TYR A 193 6.44 0.36 13.33
CA TYR A 193 5.65 -0.32 12.31
C TYR A 193 4.36 -0.87 12.93
N PHE A 194 3.64 -1.72 12.22
CA PHE A 194 2.47 -2.40 12.77
C PHE A 194 2.85 -3.62 13.60
N HIS A 195 2.09 -3.89 14.65
CA HIS A 195 2.40 -4.92 15.64
C HIS A 195 2.66 -6.32 15.04
N PRO A 196 1.98 -6.78 13.96
CA PRO A 196 2.29 -8.09 13.41
C PRO A 196 3.72 -8.21 12.90
N ALA A 197 4.20 -7.18 12.21
CA ALA A 197 5.55 -7.18 11.68
C ALA A 197 6.60 -7.00 12.78
N LEU A 198 6.32 -6.15 13.77
CA LEU A 198 7.23 -5.96 14.93
C LEU A 198 7.32 -7.22 15.80
N ALA A 199 6.21 -7.90 16.04
CA ALA A 199 6.19 -9.19 16.75
C ALA A 199 7.03 -10.25 16.02
N LEU A 200 6.93 -10.30 14.70
CA LEU A 200 7.75 -11.18 13.88
C LEU A 200 9.24 -10.88 14.04
N GLN A 201 9.64 -9.61 14.00
CA GLN A 201 11.05 -9.20 14.16
C GLN A 201 11.56 -9.49 15.57
N GLN A 202 10.76 -9.20 16.60
CA GLN A 202 11.10 -9.54 17.98
C GLN A 202 11.31 -11.05 18.16
N ALA A 203 10.42 -11.87 17.62
CA ALA A 203 10.53 -13.32 17.72
C ALA A 203 11.78 -13.88 17.01
N LYS A 204 12.16 -13.30 15.87
CA LYS A 204 13.36 -13.73 15.11
C LYS A 204 14.66 -13.47 15.83
N VAL A 205 14.79 -12.34 16.53
CA VAL A 205 16.07 -11.87 17.05
C VAL A 205 16.13 -11.84 18.57
N GLY A 206 14.98 -11.84 19.25
CA GLY A 206 14.91 -11.83 20.71
C GLY A 206 15.44 -10.56 21.37
N LYS A 207 15.47 -9.43 20.64
CA LYS A 207 15.96 -8.14 21.14
C LYS A 207 14.90 -7.06 20.98
N GLY A 208 14.88 -6.13 21.95
CA GLY A 208 13.95 -5.02 22.02
C GLY A 208 12.59 -5.42 22.60
N ASN A 209 11.82 -4.42 22.99
CA ASN A 209 10.50 -4.58 23.57
C ASN A 209 9.45 -4.06 22.61
N LEU A 210 8.49 -4.91 22.24
CA LEU A 210 7.32 -4.49 21.47
C LEU A 210 6.35 -3.77 22.40
N ILE A 211 6.06 -2.52 22.09
CA ILE A 211 5.15 -1.65 22.82
C ILE A 211 4.09 -1.11 21.87
N LEU A 212 2.85 -1.05 22.34
CA LEU A 212 1.75 -0.30 21.71
C LEU A 212 1.52 0.96 22.54
N PRO A 213 2.15 2.11 22.18
CA PRO A 213 2.02 3.34 22.97
C PRO A 213 0.58 3.84 22.98
N LYS A 214 0.19 4.45 24.09
CA LYS A 214 -1.17 4.97 24.26
C LYS A 214 -1.30 6.42 23.73
N PRO A 215 -2.49 6.82 23.20
CA PRO A 215 -3.62 5.94 22.85
C PRO A 215 -3.23 4.98 21.73
N ILE A 216 -3.80 3.77 21.73
CA ILE A 216 -3.56 2.79 20.65
C ILE A 216 -4.03 3.37 19.33
N ILE A 217 -3.18 3.34 18.31
CA ILE A 217 -3.51 3.74 16.95
C ILE A 217 -3.92 2.47 16.19
N GLU A 218 -5.22 2.28 16.09
CA GLU A 218 -5.81 1.21 15.29
C GLU A 218 -5.84 1.64 13.82
N VAL A 219 -5.44 0.76 12.93
CA VAL A 219 -5.45 1.03 11.48
C VAL A 219 -6.12 -0.13 10.77
N SER A 220 -7.11 0.17 9.94
CA SER A 220 -7.63 -0.76 8.96
C SER A 220 -6.74 -0.73 7.71
N THR A 221 -6.58 -1.85 7.05
CA THR A 221 -5.89 -1.89 5.77
C THR A 221 -6.80 -2.43 4.68
N SER A 222 -6.59 -1.96 3.47
CA SER A 222 -7.42 -2.26 2.30
C SER A 222 -6.55 -2.46 1.06
N GLY A 223 -7.15 -2.51 -0.10
CA GLY A 223 -6.50 -2.40 -1.40
C GLY A 223 -6.77 -1.03 -2.00
N ALA A 224 -5.73 -0.36 -2.46
CA ALA A 224 -5.89 0.89 -3.18
C ALA A 224 -6.00 0.65 -4.69
N ILE A 225 -6.80 1.48 -5.35
CA ILE A 225 -7.01 1.48 -6.80
C ILE A 225 -6.93 2.90 -7.35
N ARG A 226 -6.73 3.04 -8.64
CA ARG A 226 -6.81 4.33 -9.32
C ARG A 226 -8.23 4.90 -9.22
N LYS A 227 -8.36 6.22 -9.01
CA LYS A 227 -9.66 6.90 -9.13
C LYS A 227 -10.14 6.87 -10.57
N GLU A 228 -11.34 6.37 -10.78
CA GLU A 228 -11.98 6.29 -12.09
C GLU A 228 -13.50 6.30 -11.96
N THR A 229 -14.20 6.61 -13.06
CA THR A 229 -15.68 6.65 -13.06
C THR A 229 -16.31 5.26 -13.10
N ASP A 230 -15.61 4.27 -13.66
CA ASP A 230 -16.05 2.87 -13.65
C ASP A 230 -15.80 2.25 -12.27
N GLN A 231 -16.84 2.08 -11.50
CA GLN A 231 -16.76 1.52 -10.14
C GLN A 231 -16.78 -0.01 -10.10
N THR A 232 -16.74 -0.69 -11.25
CA THR A 232 -16.89 -2.15 -11.30
C THR A 232 -15.78 -2.87 -10.52
N PHE A 233 -14.52 -2.45 -10.71
CA PHE A 233 -13.40 -3.05 -9.99
C PHE A 233 -13.41 -2.70 -8.50
N HIS A 234 -13.79 -1.47 -8.15
CA HIS A 234 -13.97 -1.03 -6.78
C HIS A 234 -15.00 -1.91 -6.04
N ASN A 235 -16.18 -2.11 -6.64
CA ASN A 235 -17.24 -2.92 -6.05
C ASN A 235 -16.83 -4.39 -5.92
N PHE A 236 -16.16 -4.93 -6.94
CA PHE A 236 -15.59 -6.29 -6.88
C PHE A 236 -14.65 -6.45 -5.67
N LEU A 237 -13.70 -5.52 -5.48
CA LEU A 237 -12.78 -5.58 -4.35
C LEU A 237 -13.50 -5.45 -3.01
N ASN A 238 -14.50 -4.57 -2.94
CA ASN A 238 -15.30 -4.38 -1.73
C ASN A 238 -16.00 -5.69 -1.29
N ASP A 239 -16.63 -6.38 -2.23
CA ASP A 239 -17.31 -7.65 -1.98
C ASP A 239 -16.32 -8.77 -1.60
N GLU A 240 -15.19 -8.86 -2.31
CA GLU A 240 -14.18 -9.88 -2.03
C GLU A 240 -13.48 -9.66 -0.68
N PHE A 241 -13.19 -8.42 -0.30
CA PHE A 241 -12.61 -8.13 1.02
C PHE A 241 -13.58 -8.50 2.15
N ALA A 242 -14.87 -8.19 2.00
CA ALA A 242 -15.89 -8.61 2.94
C ALA A 242 -15.96 -10.15 3.08
N LYS A 243 -15.89 -10.86 1.97
CA LYS A 243 -15.89 -12.32 1.91
C LYS A 243 -14.64 -12.92 2.58
N LEU A 244 -13.45 -12.39 2.26
CA LEU A 244 -12.18 -12.85 2.83
C LEU A 244 -12.12 -12.61 4.34
N TYR A 245 -12.56 -11.45 4.81
CA TYR A 245 -12.62 -11.12 6.22
C TYR A 245 -13.59 -12.05 6.99
N LYS A 246 -14.85 -12.12 6.54
CA LYS A 246 -15.90 -12.94 7.18
C LYS A 246 -15.60 -14.44 7.19
N SER A 247 -14.92 -14.95 6.15
CA SER A 247 -14.55 -16.38 6.09
C SER A 247 -13.32 -16.73 6.91
N GLY A 248 -12.64 -15.76 7.53
CA GLY A 248 -11.39 -15.98 8.26
C GLY A 248 -10.17 -16.25 7.36
N LYS A 249 -10.31 -16.16 6.03
CA LYS A 249 -9.18 -16.40 5.11
C LYS A 249 -8.04 -15.41 5.33
N THR A 250 -8.34 -14.16 5.65
CA THR A 250 -7.32 -13.16 5.93
C THR A 250 -6.47 -13.54 7.14
N GLN A 251 -7.11 -13.96 8.24
CA GLN A 251 -6.42 -14.48 9.44
C GLN A 251 -5.56 -15.70 9.08
N HIS A 252 -6.11 -16.61 8.27
CA HIS A 252 -5.39 -17.80 7.83
C HIS A 252 -4.10 -17.45 7.07
N TYR A 253 -4.13 -16.52 6.11
CA TYR A 253 -2.94 -16.08 5.37
C TYR A 253 -1.92 -15.36 6.26
N TYR A 254 -2.40 -14.58 7.22
CA TYR A 254 -1.55 -13.98 8.24
C TYR A 254 -0.81 -15.05 9.04
N GLU A 255 -1.52 -16.03 9.58
CA GLU A 255 -0.90 -17.12 10.32
C GLU A 255 0.07 -17.95 9.49
N GLN A 256 -0.26 -18.22 8.22
CA GLN A 256 0.66 -18.92 7.32
C GLN A 256 1.97 -18.14 7.15
N ALA A 257 1.90 -16.84 6.91
CA ALA A 257 3.10 -16.01 6.76
C ALA A 257 3.98 -16.01 8.02
N LEU A 258 3.37 -16.00 9.20
CA LEU A 258 4.08 -16.09 10.48
C LEU A 258 4.70 -17.48 10.71
N LYS A 259 3.93 -18.55 10.46
CA LYS A 259 4.39 -19.94 10.62
C LYS A 259 5.59 -20.25 9.71
N LEU A 260 5.64 -19.72 8.49
CA LEU A 260 6.80 -19.84 7.59
C LEU A 260 8.09 -19.28 8.20
N ARG A 261 7.97 -18.41 9.20
CA ARG A 261 9.09 -17.79 9.92
C ARG A 261 9.31 -18.38 11.32
N GLY A 262 8.64 -19.49 11.65
CA GLY A 262 8.77 -20.17 12.94
C GLY A 262 8.13 -19.44 14.11
N VAL A 263 7.22 -18.48 13.84
CA VAL A 263 6.51 -17.74 14.89
C VAL A 263 5.37 -18.57 15.44
N ASP A 264 5.26 -18.63 16.75
CA ASP A 264 4.12 -19.22 17.47
C ASP A 264 2.92 -18.27 17.36
N VAL A 265 2.00 -18.56 16.47
CA VAL A 265 0.84 -17.70 16.17
C VAL A 265 -0.12 -17.56 17.35
N SER A 266 -0.08 -18.46 18.34
CA SER A 266 -0.91 -18.35 19.55
C SER A 266 -0.50 -17.17 20.45
N LYS A 267 0.69 -16.62 20.23
CA LYS A 267 1.27 -15.51 21.00
C LYS A 267 1.18 -14.16 20.29
N VAL A 268 0.63 -14.14 19.07
CA VAL A 268 0.53 -12.92 18.28
C VAL A 268 -0.94 -12.52 18.15
N PRO A 269 -1.29 -11.24 18.39
CA PRO A 269 -2.67 -10.79 18.24
C PRO A 269 -3.21 -11.07 16.83
N SER A 270 -4.51 -11.40 16.76
CA SER A 270 -5.25 -11.56 15.51
C SER A 270 -5.23 -10.28 14.68
N VAL A 271 -5.43 -10.40 13.37
CA VAL A 271 -5.70 -9.28 12.48
C VAL A 271 -7.20 -9.08 12.25
N ILE A 272 -8.02 -9.80 12.97
CA ILE A 272 -9.48 -9.64 13.04
C ILE A 272 -9.80 -8.77 14.26
N LYS A 273 -10.38 -7.60 14.04
CA LYS A 273 -10.61 -6.59 15.10
C LYS A 273 -11.52 -7.12 16.22
N GLU A 274 -12.50 -7.94 15.86
CA GLU A 274 -13.46 -8.52 16.81
C GLU A 274 -12.80 -9.48 17.82
N ASP A 275 -11.59 -9.96 17.52
CA ASP A 275 -10.82 -10.82 18.44
C ASP A 275 -10.03 -10.01 19.47
N TRP A 276 -9.95 -8.69 19.33
CA TRP A 276 -9.26 -7.80 20.26
C TRP A 276 -10.20 -7.48 21.44
N LYS A 277 -10.02 -8.17 22.54
CA LYS A 277 -10.77 -7.97 23.79
C LYS A 277 -9.94 -7.21 24.82
#